data_59ca977f73c2fb2c96c2500f57e3814d
#
_entry.id   59ca977f73c2fb2c96c2500f57e3814d
#
_cell.length_a   1.000
_cell.length_b   1.000
_cell.length_c   1.000
_cell.angle_alpha   90.00
_cell.angle_beta   90.00
_cell.angle_gamma   90.00
#
_symmetry.space_group_name_H-M   'P 1'
#
loop_
_entity.id
_entity.type
_entity.pdbx_description
1 polymer ?
#
loop_
_entity_poly.entity_id
_entity_poly.type
_entity_poly.pdbx_seq_one_letter_code
_entity_poly.pdbx_strand_id
1 'polypeptide(L)'
;MSFLLDVNALIAGVYEDHEHHGVMRTWLKENREQSLRVAPLVMTGCLRVMMTVSGEKKAARLIAAIGAFKGFYNIQMLGDDIELDQLGRWISGPKQVTDAHLLAIANKHGLRLVTFDRRMPRKGVLRLG
;
A
#
# COMPACT_ATOMS: atom_id res chain seq x y z
N MET A 1 -10.62 9.74 -9.55
CA MET A 1 -9.87 8.50 -9.71
C MET A 1 -9.64 7.86 -8.34
N SER A 2 -9.54 6.54 -8.30
CA SER A 2 -9.44 5.82 -7.02
C SER A 2 -8.19 4.94 -7.00
N PHE A 3 -7.50 4.93 -5.87
CA PHE A 3 -6.22 4.25 -5.70
C PHE A 3 -6.21 3.35 -4.48
N LEU A 4 -5.53 2.21 -4.61
CA LEU A 4 -5.22 1.31 -3.51
C LEU A 4 -3.71 1.36 -3.26
N LEU A 5 -3.30 1.64 -2.02
CA LEU A 5 -1.89 1.73 -1.67
C LEU A 5 -1.36 0.35 -1.30
N ASP A 6 -0.18 -0.03 -1.82
CA ASP A 6 0.49 -1.24 -1.36
C ASP A 6 1.30 -0.97 -0.09
N VAL A 7 1.93 -2.01 0.46
CA VAL A 7 2.70 -1.91 1.72
C VAL A 7 3.83 -0.89 1.58
N ASN A 8 4.64 -0.99 0.52
CA ASN A 8 5.78 -0.10 0.33
C ASN A 8 5.36 1.35 0.11
N ALA A 9 4.26 1.58 -0.62
CA ALA A 9 3.73 2.91 -0.82
C ALA A 9 3.27 3.53 0.50
N LEU A 10 2.56 2.76 1.33
CA LEU A 10 2.13 3.23 2.64
C LEU A 10 3.32 3.55 3.54
N ILE A 11 4.30 2.64 3.61
CA ILE A 11 5.52 2.86 4.41
C ILE A 11 6.26 4.11 3.93
N ALA A 12 6.42 4.27 2.62
CA ALA A 12 7.10 5.45 2.06
C ALA A 12 6.43 6.76 2.50
N GLY A 13 5.10 6.76 2.61
CA GLY A 13 4.36 7.93 3.09
C GLY A 13 4.52 8.18 4.58
N VAL A 14 4.53 7.12 5.40
CA VAL A 14 4.58 7.23 6.86
C VAL A 14 6.00 7.42 7.38
N TYR A 15 6.97 6.68 6.85
CA TYR A 15 8.32 6.58 7.39
C TYR A 15 9.26 7.58 6.72
N GLU A 16 9.70 8.60 7.47
CA GLU A 16 10.54 9.69 6.96
C GLU A 16 11.84 9.22 6.31
N ASP A 17 12.44 8.17 6.85
CA ASP A 17 13.74 7.69 6.37
C ASP A 17 13.64 6.74 5.18
N HIS A 18 12.43 6.50 4.68
CA HIS A 18 12.26 5.68 3.47
C HIS A 18 12.80 6.41 2.24
N GLU A 19 13.51 5.68 1.37
CA GLU A 19 14.14 6.26 0.18
C GLU A 19 13.16 6.99 -0.74
N HIS A 20 11.90 6.54 -0.77
CA HIS A 20 10.86 7.14 -1.62
C HIS A 20 9.90 8.04 -0.85
N HIS A 21 10.26 8.44 0.38
CA HIS A 21 9.37 9.27 1.22
C HIS A 21 8.97 10.57 0.52
N GLY A 22 9.93 11.28 -0.06
CA GLY A 22 9.67 12.55 -0.74
C GLY A 22 8.73 12.39 -1.94
N VAL A 23 8.98 11.37 -2.76
CA VAL A 23 8.15 11.07 -3.93
C VAL A 23 6.72 10.75 -3.49
N MET A 24 6.56 9.92 -2.47
CA MET A 24 5.23 9.51 -1.99
C MET A 24 4.48 10.69 -1.38
N ARG A 25 5.14 11.52 -0.57
CA ARG A 25 4.52 12.70 0.03
C ARG A 25 4.07 13.71 -1.03
N THR A 26 4.86 13.92 -2.07
CA THR A 26 4.48 14.78 -3.19
C THR A 26 3.25 14.23 -3.90
N TRP A 27 3.24 12.93 -4.18
CA TRP A 27 2.12 12.29 -4.85
C TRP A 27 0.83 12.38 -4.01
N LEU A 28 0.92 12.13 -2.70
CA LEU A 28 -0.21 12.24 -1.79
C LEU A 28 -0.79 13.64 -1.77
N LYS A 29 0.08 14.65 -1.73
CA LYS A 29 -0.32 16.05 -1.75
C LYS A 29 -1.07 16.40 -3.05
N GLU A 30 -0.55 15.94 -4.18
CA GLU A 30 -1.14 16.19 -5.50
C GLU A 30 -2.46 15.46 -5.71
N ASN A 31 -2.67 14.34 -5.01
CA ASN A 31 -3.85 13.49 -5.18
C ASN A 31 -4.78 13.52 -3.97
N ARG A 32 -4.73 14.57 -3.18
CA ARG A 32 -5.50 14.70 -1.94
C ARG A 32 -7.02 14.67 -2.16
N GLU A 33 -7.46 15.11 -3.33
CA GLU A 33 -8.87 15.13 -3.71
C GLU A 33 -9.35 13.77 -4.27
N GLN A 34 -8.44 12.83 -4.47
CA GLN A 34 -8.77 11.52 -5.00
C GLN A 34 -9.19 10.56 -3.89
N SER A 35 -9.84 9.46 -4.28
CA SER A 35 -10.17 8.39 -3.34
C SER A 35 -8.96 7.52 -3.09
N LEU A 36 -8.46 7.52 -1.86
CA LEU A 36 -7.31 6.72 -1.43
C LEU A 36 -7.80 5.60 -0.52
N ARG A 37 -7.42 4.36 -0.81
CA ARG A 37 -7.86 3.18 -0.08
C ARG A 37 -6.67 2.33 0.35
N VAL A 38 -6.89 1.54 1.40
CA VAL A 38 -5.90 0.58 1.89
C VAL A 38 -6.62 -0.68 2.39
N ALA A 39 -6.08 -1.85 2.06
CA ALA A 39 -6.62 -3.12 2.55
C ALA A 39 -6.06 -3.45 3.95
N PRO A 40 -6.81 -4.23 4.78
CA PRO A 40 -6.33 -4.59 6.12
C PRO A 40 -4.95 -5.24 6.13
N LEU A 41 -4.66 -6.13 5.18
CA LEU A 41 -3.36 -6.82 5.10
C LEU A 41 -2.20 -5.83 4.89
N VAL A 42 -2.45 -4.69 4.25
CA VAL A 42 -1.45 -3.64 4.06
C VAL A 42 -1.16 -2.93 5.37
N MET A 43 -2.16 -2.69 6.19
CA MET A 43 -1.99 -2.05 7.49
C MET A 43 -1.10 -2.89 8.41
N THR A 44 -1.39 -4.19 8.52
CA THR A 44 -0.55 -5.09 9.34
C THR A 44 0.83 -5.30 8.73
N GLY A 45 0.93 -5.37 7.41
CA GLY A 45 2.22 -5.45 6.72
C GLY A 45 3.08 -4.20 6.95
N CYS A 46 2.47 -3.04 6.91
CA CYS A 46 3.14 -1.77 7.20
C CYS A 46 3.68 -1.76 8.63
N LEU A 47 2.86 -2.14 9.60
CA LEU A 47 3.28 -2.21 11.00
C LEU A 47 4.49 -3.14 11.18
N ARG A 48 4.41 -4.34 10.59
CA ARG A 48 5.49 -5.34 10.72
C ARG A 48 6.81 -4.83 10.15
N VAL A 49 6.77 -4.26 8.95
CA VAL A 49 7.98 -3.75 8.32
C VAL A 49 8.52 -2.54 9.07
N MET A 50 7.67 -1.64 9.51
CA MET A 50 8.11 -0.46 10.28
C MET A 50 8.76 -0.84 11.61
N MET A 51 8.27 -1.87 12.30
CA MET A 51 8.93 -2.38 13.50
C MET A 51 10.34 -2.86 13.18
N THR A 52 10.52 -3.52 12.05
CA THR A 52 11.83 -4.02 11.63
C THR A 52 12.79 -2.87 11.28
N VAL A 53 12.37 -1.94 10.43
CA VAL A 53 13.27 -0.90 9.89
C VAL A 53 13.53 0.23 10.88
N SER A 54 12.57 0.54 11.75
CA SER A 54 12.72 1.60 12.76
C SER A 54 13.35 1.12 14.05
N GLY A 55 13.29 -0.18 14.33
CA GLY A 55 13.71 -0.75 15.59
C GLY A 55 12.77 -0.45 16.77
N GLU A 56 11.63 0.21 16.53
CA GLU A 56 10.67 0.51 17.59
C GLU A 56 9.96 -0.77 18.04
N LYS A 57 10.09 -1.11 19.31
CA LYS A 57 9.50 -2.32 19.89
C LYS A 57 8.08 -2.10 20.40
N LYS A 58 7.67 -0.85 20.59
CA LYS A 58 6.33 -0.53 21.09
C LYS A 58 5.39 -0.32 19.91
N ALA A 59 4.69 -1.38 19.53
CA ALA A 59 3.76 -1.35 18.41
C ALA A 59 2.74 -0.20 18.52
N ALA A 60 2.30 0.12 19.74
CA ALA A 60 1.32 1.18 19.97
C ALA A 60 1.76 2.53 19.39
N ARG A 61 3.06 2.86 19.44
CA ARG A 61 3.57 4.11 18.87
C ARG A 61 3.46 4.13 17.35
N LEU A 62 3.79 3.01 16.72
CA LEU A 62 3.69 2.88 15.26
C LEU A 62 2.24 2.83 14.80
N ILE A 63 1.37 2.14 15.53
CA ILE A 63 -0.06 2.11 15.24
C ILE A 63 -0.64 3.52 15.27
N ALA A 64 -0.27 4.31 16.28
CA ALA A 64 -0.71 5.69 16.39
C ALA A 64 -0.22 6.54 15.21
N ALA A 65 1.06 6.38 14.81
CA ALA A 65 1.63 7.11 13.67
C ALA A 65 0.95 6.75 12.34
N ILE A 66 0.74 5.45 12.11
CA ILE A 66 0.06 4.97 10.90
C ILE A 66 -1.39 5.47 10.87
N GLY A 67 -2.08 5.41 12.01
CA GLY A 67 -3.46 5.89 12.14
C GLY A 67 -3.59 7.39 11.89
N ALA A 68 -2.67 8.18 12.44
CA ALA A 68 -2.64 9.63 12.23
C ALA A 68 -2.41 9.98 10.75
N PHE A 69 -1.49 9.28 10.10
CA PHE A 69 -1.23 9.42 8.67
C PHE A 69 -2.47 9.10 7.84
N LYS A 70 -3.10 7.96 8.13
CA LYS A 70 -4.32 7.52 7.46
C LYS A 70 -5.43 8.59 7.59
N GLY A 71 -5.61 9.13 8.79
CA GLY A 71 -6.60 10.17 9.03
C GLY A 71 -6.30 11.47 8.30
N PHE A 72 -5.03 11.88 8.31
CA PHE A 72 -4.61 13.13 7.67
C PHE A 72 -4.88 13.13 6.16
N TYR A 73 -4.63 12.01 5.48
CA TYR A 73 -4.86 11.89 4.04
C TYR A 73 -6.23 11.29 3.69
N ASN A 74 -7.09 11.11 4.69
CA ASN A 74 -8.42 10.54 4.50
C ASN A 74 -8.41 9.21 3.73
N ILE A 75 -7.46 8.35 4.09
CA ILE A 75 -7.33 7.03 3.48
C ILE A 75 -8.37 6.10 4.09
N GLN A 76 -9.23 5.51 3.26
CA GLN A 76 -10.32 4.66 3.71
C GLN A 76 -9.94 3.19 3.63
N MET A 77 -10.49 2.39 4.54
CA MET A 77 -10.30 0.94 4.48
C MET A 77 -11.12 0.34 3.35
N LEU A 78 -10.54 -0.67 2.69
CA LEU A 78 -11.23 -1.47 1.68
C LEU A 78 -11.18 -2.94 2.11
N GLY A 79 -12.35 -3.57 2.23
CA GLY A 79 -12.44 -4.97 2.62
C GLY A 79 -11.82 -5.91 1.58
N ASP A 80 -11.36 -7.07 2.05
CA ASP A 80 -10.74 -8.09 1.20
C ASP A 80 -11.75 -9.20 0.97
N ASP A 81 -12.15 -9.39 -0.28
CA ASP A 81 -13.13 -10.39 -0.71
C ASP A 81 -12.62 -11.21 -1.91
N ILE A 82 -11.29 -11.36 -2.03
CA ILE A 82 -10.66 -12.06 -3.15
C ILE A 82 -10.47 -13.54 -2.82
N GLU A 83 -10.94 -14.41 -3.74
CA GLU A 83 -10.69 -15.84 -3.71
C GLU A 83 -9.36 -16.17 -4.39
N LEU A 84 -8.71 -17.27 -4.02
CA LEU A 84 -7.40 -17.65 -4.57
C LEU A 84 -7.42 -17.80 -6.10
N ASP A 85 -8.52 -18.30 -6.66
CA ASP A 85 -8.63 -18.47 -8.11
C ASP A 85 -8.71 -17.14 -8.87
N GLN A 86 -8.90 -16.03 -8.17
CA GLN A 86 -8.92 -14.69 -8.76
C GLN A 86 -7.52 -14.05 -8.85
N LEU A 87 -6.50 -14.69 -8.29
CA LEU A 87 -5.13 -14.20 -8.37
C LEU A 87 -4.58 -14.34 -9.80
N GLY A 88 -3.71 -13.41 -10.17
CA GLY A 88 -3.13 -13.38 -11.51
C GLY A 88 -2.20 -14.56 -11.79
N ARG A 89 -2.14 -14.99 -13.05
CA ARG A 89 -1.29 -16.11 -13.49
C ARG A 89 0.18 -15.71 -13.64
N TRP A 90 0.51 -14.44 -13.45
CA TRP A 90 1.89 -13.97 -13.55
C TRP A 90 2.76 -14.35 -12.34
N ILE A 91 2.16 -14.92 -11.30
CA ILE A 91 2.87 -15.34 -10.10
C ILE A 91 3.84 -16.46 -10.45
N SER A 92 5.13 -16.22 -10.21
CA SER A 92 6.19 -17.21 -10.43
C SER A 92 6.96 -17.57 -9.16
N GLY A 93 6.62 -16.97 -8.03
CA GLY A 93 7.25 -17.26 -6.76
C GLY A 93 6.47 -16.71 -5.57
N PRO A 94 6.80 -17.16 -4.35
CA PRO A 94 6.04 -16.80 -3.15
C PRO A 94 6.06 -15.31 -2.81
N LYS A 95 7.11 -14.60 -3.22
CA LYS A 95 7.23 -13.16 -2.94
C LYS A 95 6.22 -12.32 -3.72
N GLN A 96 5.62 -12.88 -4.77
CA GLN A 96 4.64 -12.17 -5.60
C GLN A 96 3.19 -12.39 -5.15
N VAL A 97 2.95 -13.27 -4.19
CA VAL A 97 1.58 -13.64 -3.79
C VAL A 97 0.82 -12.46 -3.20
N THR A 98 1.43 -11.71 -2.28
CA THR A 98 0.79 -10.54 -1.67
C THR A 98 0.50 -9.45 -2.72
N ASP A 99 1.46 -9.19 -3.62
CA ASP A 99 1.29 -8.21 -4.69
C ASP A 99 0.16 -8.59 -5.64
N ALA A 100 0.07 -9.88 -5.99
CA ALA A 100 -1.00 -10.40 -6.82
C ALA A 100 -2.36 -10.28 -6.13
N HIS A 101 -2.41 -10.53 -4.83
CA HIS A 101 -3.61 -10.38 -4.03
C HIS A 101 -4.09 -8.92 -4.05
N LEU A 102 -3.18 -7.98 -3.79
CA LEU A 102 -3.51 -6.55 -3.79
C LEU A 102 -3.97 -6.08 -5.17
N LEU A 103 -3.30 -6.53 -6.23
CA LEU A 103 -3.69 -6.18 -7.58
C LEU A 103 -5.08 -6.73 -7.94
N ALA A 104 -5.40 -7.95 -7.48
CA ALA A 104 -6.72 -8.53 -7.67
C ALA A 104 -7.81 -7.71 -6.95
N ILE A 105 -7.54 -7.25 -5.71
CA ILE A 105 -8.45 -6.38 -4.98
C ILE A 105 -8.68 -5.07 -5.77
N ALA A 106 -7.60 -4.45 -6.21
CA ALA A 106 -7.68 -3.21 -6.97
C ALA A 106 -8.50 -3.38 -8.26
N ASN A 107 -8.23 -4.44 -9.01
CA ASN A 107 -8.93 -4.71 -10.27
C ASN A 107 -10.42 -4.96 -10.05
N LYS A 108 -10.76 -5.72 -9.01
CA LYS A 108 -12.16 -6.03 -8.69
C LYS A 108 -12.97 -4.77 -8.35
N HIS A 109 -12.35 -3.82 -7.67
CA HIS A 109 -13.01 -2.61 -7.20
C HIS A 109 -12.75 -1.36 -8.08
N GLY A 110 -12.13 -1.55 -9.24
CA GLY A 110 -11.89 -0.44 -10.17
C GLY A 110 -10.85 0.56 -9.69
N LEU A 111 -9.89 0.12 -8.86
CA LEU A 111 -8.82 0.96 -8.33
C LEU A 111 -7.52 0.70 -9.09
N ARG A 112 -6.62 1.68 -9.05
CA ARG A 112 -5.24 1.46 -9.47
C ARG A 112 -4.38 1.21 -8.24
N LEU A 113 -3.54 0.18 -8.31
CA LEU A 113 -2.62 -0.15 -7.23
C LEU A 113 -1.40 0.77 -7.31
N VAL A 114 -1.14 1.51 -6.24
CA VAL A 114 0.02 2.42 -6.14
C VAL A 114 1.18 1.65 -5.53
N THR A 115 2.29 1.58 -6.25
CA THR A 115 3.45 0.79 -5.84
C THR A 115 4.76 1.43 -6.31
N PHE A 116 5.86 1.07 -5.65
CA PHE A 116 7.22 1.35 -6.11
C PHE A 116 7.89 0.12 -6.73
N ASP A 117 7.22 -1.03 -6.72
CA ASP A 117 7.81 -2.29 -7.21
C ASP A 117 7.75 -2.34 -8.74
N ARG A 118 8.94 -2.37 -9.36
CA ARG A 118 9.10 -2.41 -10.81
C ARG A 118 8.76 -3.76 -11.42
N ARG A 119 8.60 -4.81 -10.60
CA ARG A 119 8.28 -6.16 -11.06
C ARG A 119 6.78 -6.38 -11.19
N MET A 120 5.95 -5.45 -10.72
CA MET A 120 4.49 -5.53 -10.86
C MET A 120 4.07 -5.42 -12.32
N PRO A 121 2.99 -6.13 -12.74
CA PRO A 121 2.39 -5.92 -14.07
C PRO A 121 1.98 -4.46 -14.25
N ARG A 122 2.00 -3.98 -15.49
CA ARG A 122 1.67 -2.57 -15.76
C ARG A 122 0.18 -2.29 -15.69
N LYS A 123 -0.65 -3.27 -16.08
CA LYS A 123 -2.10 -3.08 -16.12
C LYS A 123 -2.67 -2.94 -14.71
N GLY A 124 -3.42 -1.86 -14.49
CA GLY A 124 -4.06 -1.62 -13.19
C GLY A 124 -3.11 -1.10 -12.12
N VAL A 125 -1.89 -0.74 -12.46
CA VAL A 125 -0.85 -0.31 -11.53
C VAL A 125 -0.39 1.11 -11.84
N LEU A 126 -0.24 1.93 -10.82
CA LEU A 126 0.46 3.21 -10.88
C LEU A 126 1.79 3.03 -10.16
N ARG A 127 2.87 2.98 -10.93
CA ARG A 127 4.21 2.84 -10.37
C ARG A 127 4.83 4.22 -10.16
N LEU A 128 5.26 4.49 -8.93
CA LEU A 128 5.94 5.71 -8.55
C LEU A 128 7.45 5.48 -8.45
N GLY A 129 8.19 6.56 -8.51
CA GLY A 129 9.65 6.51 -8.46
C GLY A 129 10.26 6.24 -9.82
#